data_a618c68bdbbdd6cf1074433aadaa9c62
#
_entry.id   a618c68bdbbdd6cf1074433aadaa9c62
#
_cell.length_a   1.000
_cell.length_b   1.000
_cell.length_c   1.000
_cell.angle_alpha   90.00
_cell.angle_beta   90.00
_cell.angle_gamma   90.00
#
_symmetry.space_group_name_H-M   'P 1'
#
loop_
_entity.id
_entity.type
_entity.pdbx_description
1 polymer ?
#
loop_
_entity_poly.entity_id
_entity_poly.type
_entity_poly.pdbx_seq_one_letter_code
_entity_poly.pdbx_strand_id
1 'polypeptide(L)'
;DDVATILFSSGSTAEPKGVMLSHHNLLSNIESFRSVVSPKRDDVMLATLPFFHSFGYTVTFWFPLISGITTACHTNPLEGEMIGKLAEKYKASILLTTPSFLLAYTRKIKPEQFANLHYVFTGAEKLQPRIAAMFEKRFGVQPLEGYGATELSPVCALSLPNVEIDNLEETGNREDR
;
A
#
# COMPACT_ATOMS: atom_id res chain seq x y z
N ASP A 1 9.90 -1.16 -25.68
CA ASP A 1 9.63 -1.34 -24.24
C ASP A 1 10.09 -2.72 -23.81
N ASP A 2 11.27 -2.79 -23.19
CA ASP A 2 11.83 -4.05 -22.74
C ASP A 2 11.09 -4.55 -21.49
N VAL A 3 10.92 -5.87 -21.39
CA VAL A 3 10.34 -6.50 -20.20
C VAL A 3 11.28 -6.34 -19.03
N ALA A 4 10.79 -5.71 -17.96
CA ALA A 4 11.55 -5.52 -16.73
C ALA A 4 11.43 -6.71 -15.79
N THR A 5 10.24 -7.32 -15.72
CA THR A 5 9.96 -8.45 -14.83
C THR A 5 8.81 -9.31 -15.35
N ILE A 6 8.78 -10.56 -14.89
CA ILE A 6 7.63 -11.47 -15.06
C ILE A 6 7.17 -11.87 -13.66
N LEU A 7 5.94 -11.53 -13.33
CA LEU A 7 5.33 -11.87 -12.04
C LEU A 7 4.20 -12.89 -12.27
N PHE A 8 4.18 -13.94 -11.48
CA PHE A 8 3.17 -14.97 -11.59
C PHE A 8 1.93 -14.61 -10.79
N SER A 9 0.77 -14.68 -11.42
CA SER A 9 -0.53 -14.57 -10.76
C SER A 9 -1.28 -15.91 -10.85
N SER A 10 -2.09 -16.21 -9.83
CA SER A 10 -2.87 -17.46 -9.78
C SER A 10 -3.96 -17.54 -10.86
N GLY A 11 -4.28 -16.44 -11.53
CA GLY A 11 -5.31 -16.38 -12.57
C GLY A 11 -6.68 -16.92 -12.13
N SER A 12 -7.70 -16.74 -12.95
CA SER A 12 -9.02 -17.39 -12.77
C SER A 12 -9.03 -18.84 -13.25
N THR A 13 -7.97 -19.29 -13.92
CA THR A 13 -7.75 -20.65 -14.40
C THR A 13 -6.71 -21.35 -13.54
N ALA A 14 -6.77 -22.69 -13.43
CA ALA A 14 -5.93 -23.49 -12.54
C ALA A 14 -4.40 -23.37 -12.77
N GLU A 15 -3.97 -22.79 -13.89
CA GLU A 15 -2.55 -22.61 -14.19
C GLU A 15 -2.09 -21.17 -13.92
N PRO A 16 -0.94 -21.00 -13.22
CA PRO A 16 -0.35 -19.68 -13.00
C PRO A 16 0.00 -18.98 -14.33
N LYS A 17 -0.32 -17.68 -14.41
CA LYS A 17 0.01 -16.85 -15.59
C LYS A 17 1.20 -15.98 -15.28
N GLY A 18 2.19 -15.97 -16.16
CA GLY A 18 3.32 -15.05 -16.11
C GLY A 18 2.93 -13.70 -16.71
N VAL A 19 2.72 -12.70 -15.87
CA VAL A 19 2.42 -11.32 -16.28
C VAL A 19 3.73 -10.62 -16.59
N MET A 20 3.93 -10.24 -17.85
CA MET A 20 5.11 -9.49 -18.29
C MET A 20 4.87 -7.99 -18.08
N LEU A 21 5.72 -7.37 -17.29
CA LEU A 21 5.69 -5.92 -17.02
C LEU A 21 6.93 -5.27 -17.62
N SER A 22 6.74 -4.23 -18.42
CA SER A 22 7.84 -3.44 -18.96
C SER A 22 8.36 -2.43 -17.92
N HIS A 23 9.54 -1.85 -18.19
CA HIS A 23 10.04 -0.72 -17.40
C HIS A 23 9.06 0.44 -17.37
N HIS A 24 8.40 0.72 -18.50
CA HIS A 24 7.39 1.77 -18.59
C HIS A 24 6.17 1.48 -17.70
N ASN A 25 5.68 0.24 -17.68
CA ASN A 25 4.55 -0.14 -16.82
C ASN A 25 4.85 0.13 -15.35
N LEU A 26 6.01 -0.32 -14.87
CA LEU A 26 6.42 -0.14 -13.47
C LEU A 26 6.62 1.34 -13.13
N LEU A 27 7.37 2.07 -13.96
CA LEU A 27 7.69 3.48 -13.69
C LEU A 27 6.45 4.36 -13.73
N SER A 28 5.56 4.18 -14.69
CA SER A 28 4.30 4.94 -14.78
C SER A 28 3.41 4.71 -13.55
N ASN A 29 3.33 3.47 -13.06
CA ASN A 29 2.57 3.14 -11.87
C ASN A 29 3.19 3.76 -10.61
N ILE A 30 4.52 3.71 -10.49
CA ILE A 30 5.26 4.32 -9.39
C ILE A 30 5.08 5.84 -9.38
N GLU A 31 5.17 6.51 -10.52
CA GLU A 31 4.96 7.96 -10.61
C GLU A 31 3.52 8.35 -10.26
N SER A 32 2.53 7.56 -10.69
CA SER A 32 1.14 7.78 -10.32
C SER A 32 0.94 7.62 -8.80
N PHE A 33 1.51 6.59 -8.20
CA PHE A 33 1.46 6.39 -6.75
C PHE A 33 2.21 7.51 -6.00
N ARG A 34 3.37 7.92 -6.51
CA ARG A 34 4.20 9.00 -5.97
C ARG A 34 3.48 10.34 -5.97
N SER A 35 2.71 10.66 -7.02
CA SER A 35 1.94 11.90 -7.11
C SER A 35 0.85 12.00 -6.04
N VAL A 36 0.31 10.86 -5.59
CA VAL A 36 -0.70 10.78 -4.53
C VAL A 36 -0.07 10.84 -3.14
N VAL A 37 0.97 10.02 -2.91
CA VAL A 37 1.61 9.92 -1.59
C VAL A 37 2.53 11.10 -1.31
N SER A 38 3.14 11.69 -2.36
CA SER A 38 4.09 12.82 -2.26
C SER A 38 5.13 12.62 -1.13
N PRO A 39 5.93 11.53 -1.19
CA PRO A 39 6.81 11.17 -0.09
C PRO A 39 7.88 12.24 0.13
N LYS A 40 8.17 12.53 1.39
CA LYS A 40 9.24 13.44 1.80
C LYS A 40 10.56 12.67 1.91
N ARG A 41 11.67 13.39 1.85
CA ARG A 41 13.01 12.79 1.87
C ARG A 41 13.34 12.05 3.18
N ASP A 42 12.70 12.45 4.27
CA ASP A 42 12.84 11.85 5.60
C ASP A 42 11.81 10.73 5.89
N ASP A 43 10.95 10.45 4.92
CA ASP A 43 10.03 9.31 5.06
C ASP A 43 10.76 7.97 5.06
N VAL A 44 10.19 7.04 5.82
CA VAL A 44 10.68 5.67 5.93
C VAL A 44 9.55 4.69 5.61
N MET A 45 9.76 3.92 4.55
CA MET A 45 8.87 2.83 4.17
C MET A 45 9.10 1.61 5.06
N LEU A 46 8.03 1.11 5.69
CA LEU A 46 8.05 -0.18 6.37
C LEU A 46 7.63 -1.29 5.40
N ALA A 47 8.61 -2.00 4.85
CA ALA A 47 8.40 -3.01 3.82
C ALA A 47 8.28 -4.40 4.46
N THR A 48 7.04 -4.89 4.56
CA THR A 48 6.72 -6.21 5.12
C THR A 48 6.04 -7.13 4.13
N LEU A 49 5.66 -6.61 2.95
CA LEU A 49 5.02 -7.40 1.90
C LEU A 49 6.05 -8.21 1.11
N PRO A 50 5.71 -9.44 0.69
CA PRO A 50 6.60 -10.28 -0.11
C PRO A 50 6.92 -9.63 -1.47
N PHE A 51 8.19 -9.58 -1.84
CA PHE A 51 8.64 -9.00 -3.11
C PHE A 51 8.34 -9.87 -4.35
N PHE A 52 7.95 -11.12 -4.16
CA PHE A 52 7.46 -11.95 -5.27
C PHE A 52 6.02 -11.63 -5.69
N HIS A 53 5.29 -10.84 -4.91
CA HIS A 53 3.96 -10.34 -5.24
C HIS A 53 4.04 -8.91 -5.79
N SER A 54 3.28 -8.58 -6.85
CA SER A 54 3.32 -7.27 -7.51
C SER A 54 3.16 -6.09 -6.56
N PHE A 55 2.30 -6.22 -5.54
CA PHE A 55 2.09 -5.19 -4.53
C PHE A 55 3.37 -4.93 -3.71
N GLY A 56 4.02 -5.97 -3.20
CA GLY A 56 5.30 -5.82 -2.50
C GLY A 56 6.41 -5.33 -3.44
N TYR A 57 6.50 -5.92 -4.63
CA TYR A 57 7.54 -5.60 -5.61
C TYR A 57 7.52 -4.14 -6.06
N THR A 58 6.37 -3.62 -6.48
CA THR A 58 6.30 -2.27 -7.01
C THR A 58 6.29 -1.22 -5.90
N VAL A 59 5.42 -1.37 -4.88
CA VAL A 59 5.17 -0.28 -3.93
C VAL A 59 5.97 -0.35 -2.63
N THR A 60 6.60 -1.48 -2.29
CA THR A 60 7.46 -1.53 -1.09
C THR A 60 8.94 -1.73 -1.41
N PHE A 61 9.29 -2.07 -2.63
CA PHE A 61 10.67 -2.18 -3.08
C PHE A 61 11.03 -1.06 -4.09
N TRP A 62 10.38 -1.01 -5.26
CA TRP A 62 10.75 -0.04 -6.30
C TRP A 62 10.35 1.40 -5.98
N PHE A 63 9.15 1.62 -5.44
CA PHE A 63 8.69 2.98 -5.12
C PHE A 63 9.63 3.71 -4.15
N PRO A 64 10.02 3.16 -2.99
CA PRO A 64 10.94 3.86 -2.10
C PRO A 64 12.34 4.05 -2.72
N LEU A 65 12.83 3.08 -3.48
CA LEU A 65 14.12 3.18 -4.16
C LEU A 65 14.15 4.33 -5.18
N ILE A 66 13.12 4.44 -6.02
CA ILE A 66 13.00 5.50 -7.03
C ILE A 66 12.69 6.86 -6.37
N SER A 67 11.95 6.87 -5.28
CA SER A 67 11.64 8.08 -4.52
C SER A 67 12.80 8.58 -3.66
N GLY A 68 13.85 7.77 -3.50
CA GLY A 68 15.02 8.13 -2.68
C GLY A 68 14.73 8.20 -1.18
N ILE A 69 13.74 7.43 -0.70
CA ILE A 69 13.40 7.32 0.72
C ILE A 69 13.97 6.04 1.34
N THR A 70 14.13 6.05 2.65
CA THR A 70 14.64 4.89 3.39
C THR A 70 13.62 3.76 3.42
N THR A 71 14.10 2.51 3.35
CA THR A 71 13.26 1.33 3.49
C THR A 71 13.72 0.47 4.65
N ALA A 72 12.84 0.21 5.62
CA ALA A 72 13.03 -0.76 6.69
C ALA A 72 12.31 -2.06 6.33
N CYS A 73 13.08 -3.11 6.01
CA CYS A 73 12.55 -4.38 5.50
C CYS A 73 12.45 -5.45 6.58
N HIS A 74 11.35 -6.20 6.58
CA HIS A 74 11.21 -7.44 7.35
C HIS A 74 10.50 -8.50 6.50
N THR A 75 11.09 -9.69 6.41
CA THR A 75 10.64 -10.72 5.46
C THR A 75 9.41 -11.50 5.91
N ASN A 76 9.12 -11.52 7.21
CA ASN A 76 7.97 -12.25 7.75
C ASN A 76 6.89 -11.28 8.26
N PRO A 77 5.80 -11.07 7.50
CA PRO A 77 4.73 -10.13 7.90
C PRO A 77 3.94 -10.58 9.14
N LEU A 78 4.11 -11.81 9.62
CA LEU A 78 3.41 -12.32 10.80
C LEU A 78 4.14 -12.00 12.13
N GLU A 79 5.38 -11.55 12.07
CA GLU A 79 6.19 -11.20 13.23
C GLU A 79 5.94 -9.77 13.73
N GLY A 80 4.71 -9.47 14.13
CA GLY A 80 4.28 -8.13 14.53
C GLY A 80 5.18 -7.46 15.58
N GLU A 81 5.69 -8.19 16.57
CA GLU A 81 6.58 -7.63 17.58
C GLU A 81 7.90 -7.12 16.99
N MET A 82 8.49 -7.87 16.04
CA MET A 82 9.71 -7.45 15.35
C MET A 82 9.45 -6.27 14.42
N ILE A 83 8.31 -6.30 13.72
CA ILE A 83 7.87 -5.20 12.85
C ILE A 83 7.66 -3.92 13.66
N GLY A 84 7.03 -4.00 14.85
CA GLY A 84 6.88 -2.86 15.75
C GLY A 84 8.22 -2.28 16.20
N LYS A 85 9.18 -3.12 16.62
CA LYS A 85 10.54 -2.69 16.98
C LYS A 85 11.28 -2.04 15.81
N LEU A 86 11.08 -2.58 14.60
CA LEU A 86 11.69 -2.04 13.39
C LEU A 86 11.10 -0.65 13.06
N ALA A 87 9.78 -0.53 13.13
CA ALA A 87 9.08 0.73 12.90
C ALA A 87 9.52 1.83 13.89
N GLU A 88 9.62 1.50 15.17
CA GLU A 88 10.11 2.41 16.22
C GLU A 88 11.56 2.83 15.98
N LYS A 89 12.45 1.85 15.74
CA LYS A 89 13.88 2.08 15.54
C LYS A 89 14.16 3.02 14.37
N TYR A 90 13.47 2.82 13.24
CA TYR A 90 13.70 3.60 12.03
C TYR A 90 12.69 4.73 11.82
N LYS A 91 11.78 4.95 12.79
CA LYS A 91 10.72 5.97 12.72
C LYS A 91 9.89 5.83 11.45
N ALA A 92 9.45 4.60 11.15
CA ALA A 92 8.69 4.31 9.95
C ALA A 92 7.45 5.21 9.85
N SER A 93 7.28 5.83 8.69
CA SER A 93 6.23 6.83 8.44
C SER A 93 5.19 6.35 7.43
N ILE A 94 5.54 5.38 6.59
CA ILE A 94 4.68 4.81 5.55
C ILE A 94 4.62 3.29 5.73
N LEU A 95 3.41 2.75 5.81
CA LEU A 95 3.15 1.30 5.86
C LEU A 95 2.22 0.89 4.74
N LEU A 96 2.64 -0.10 3.94
CA LEU A 96 1.76 -0.80 3.01
C LEU A 96 1.61 -2.25 3.47
N THR A 97 0.36 -2.72 3.53
CA THR A 97 0.06 -4.03 4.12
C THR A 97 -1.26 -4.59 3.57
N THR A 98 -1.64 -5.79 4.00
CA THR A 98 -2.99 -6.31 3.76
C THR A 98 -3.88 -6.09 4.98
N PRO A 99 -5.22 -6.05 4.85
CA PRO A 99 -6.13 -5.97 5.98
C PRO A 99 -5.91 -7.06 7.04
N SER A 100 -5.58 -8.27 6.61
CA SER A 100 -5.29 -9.39 7.51
C SER A 100 -4.04 -9.13 8.38
N PHE A 101 -2.95 -8.63 7.78
CA PHE A 101 -1.75 -8.26 8.53
C PHE A 101 -1.98 -7.03 9.40
N LEU A 102 -2.74 -6.03 8.90
CA LEU A 102 -3.12 -4.86 9.68
C LEU A 102 -3.83 -5.24 10.99
N LEU A 103 -4.76 -6.19 10.92
CA LEU A 103 -5.44 -6.72 12.10
C LEU A 103 -4.47 -7.41 13.07
N ALA A 104 -3.49 -8.17 12.55
CA ALA A 104 -2.47 -8.80 13.37
C ALA A 104 -1.57 -7.76 14.06
N TYR A 105 -1.19 -6.69 13.36
CA TYR A 105 -0.40 -5.58 13.90
C TYR A 105 -1.18 -4.82 14.98
N THR A 106 -2.47 -4.59 14.76
CA THR A 106 -3.34 -3.93 15.75
C THR A 106 -3.37 -4.68 17.07
N ARG A 107 -3.18 -5.98 17.08
CA ARG A 107 -3.19 -6.81 18.31
C ARG A 107 -1.83 -6.90 19.00
N LYS A 108 -0.72 -6.85 18.23
CA LYS A 108 0.63 -7.18 18.72
C LYS A 108 1.53 -5.97 18.93
N ILE A 109 1.35 -4.90 18.14
CA ILE A 109 2.22 -3.74 18.16
C ILE A 109 1.72 -2.73 19.19
N LYS A 110 2.64 -2.11 19.90
CA LYS A 110 2.32 -1.06 20.86
C LYS A 110 2.11 0.28 20.16
N PRO A 111 1.24 1.17 20.66
CA PRO A 111 0.96 2.46 20.02
C PRO A 111 2.22 3.31 19.75
N GLU A 112 3.13 3.35 20.69
CA GLU A 112 4.38 4.12 20.59
C GLU A 112 5.29 3.65 19.45
N GLN A 113 5.20 2.38 19.06
CA GLN A 113 6.02 1.81 17.98
C GLN A 113 5.57 2.26 16.58
N PHE A 114 4.33 2.70 16.45
CA PHE A 114 3.76 3.25 15.23
C PHE A 114 3.50 4.76 15.30
N ALA A 115 4.09 5.45 16.28
CA ALA A 115 3.87 6.89 16.53
C ALA A 115 4.25 7.81 15.35
N ASN A 116 5.12 7.35 14.45
CA ASN A 116 5.54 8.16 13.29
C ASN A 116 4.74 7.85 12.01
N LEU A 117 3.87 6.84 12.01
CA LEU A 117 3.06 6.52 10.83
C LEU A 117 2.09 7.65 10.53
N HIS A 118 2.08 8.08 9.27
CA HIS A 118 1.08 9.03 8.75
C HIS A 118 0.43 8.53 7.46
N TYR A 119 1.04 7.57 6.77
CA TYR A 119 0.40 6.87 5.65
C TYR A 119 0.34 5.37 5.91
N VAL A 120 -0.87 4.83 5.86
CA VAL A 120 -1.13 3.39 5.94
C VAL A 120 -2.05 3.01 4.80
N PHE A 121 -1.53 2.23 3.85
CA PHE A 121 -2.32 1.73 2.73
C PHE A 121 -2.51 0.22 2.85
N THR A 122 -3.71 -0.23 2.55
CA THR A 122 -4.06 -1.64 2.49
C THR A 122 -4.53 -2.03 1.10
N GLY A 123 -4.13 -3.21 0.66
CA GLY A 123 -4.52 -3.75 -0.64
C GLY A 123 -4.59 -5.27 -0.63
N ALA A 124 -4.84 -5.85 -1.80
CA ALA A 124 -5.00 -7.28 -2.06
C ALA A 124 -6.24 -7.94 -1.41
N GLU A 125 -6.83 -7.35 -0.40
CA GLU A 125 -8.04 -7.81 0.27
C GLU A 125 -8.94 -6.61 0.55
N LYS A 126 -10.25 -6.82 0.68
CA LYS A 126 -11.19 -5.76 1.06
C LYS A 126 -10.97 -5.31 2.50
N LEU A 127 -10.76 -4.02 2.70
CA LEU A 127 -10.65 -3.43 4.03
C LEU A 127 -12.03 -3.36 4.71
N GLN A 128 -12.23 -4.16 5.75
CA GLN A 128 -13.46 -4.09 6.52
C GLN A 128 -13.47 -2.82 7.40
N PRO A 129 -14.58 -2.05 7.46
CA PRO A 129 -14.66 -0.83 8.26
C PRO A 129 -14.29 -1.05 9.74
N ARG A 130 -14.62 -2.21 10.29
CA ARG A 130 -14.27 -2.58 11.66
C ARG A 130 -12.75 -2.66 11.87
N ILE A 131 -12.01 -3.20 10.89
CA ILE A 131 -10.54 -3.32 10.99
C ILE A 131 -9.92 -1.92 10.90
N ALA A 132 -10.38 -1.09 9.97
CA ALA A 132 -9.93 0.29 9.84
C ALA A 132 -10.14 1.08 11.15
N ALA A 133 -11.35 1.05 11.70
CA ALA A 133 -11.68 1.74 12.93
C ALA A 133 -10.88 1.24 14.14
N MET A 134 -10.58 -0.07 14.23
CA MET A 134 -9.75 -0.62 15.29
C MET A 134 -8.30 -0.13 15.20
N PHE A 135 -7.74 -0.07 14.00
CA PHE A 135 -6.39 0.41 13.76
C PHE A 135 -6.29 1.92 14.06
N GLU A 136 -7.18 2.72 13.49
CA GLU A 136 -7.25 4.15 13.71
C GLU A 136 -7.40 4.52 15.19
N LYS A 137 -8.32 3.86 15.90
CA LYS A 137 -8.50 4.05 17.34
C LYS A 137 -7.23 3.77 18.13
N ARG A 138 -6.41 2.80 17.70
CA ARG A 138 -5.22 2.38 18.43
C ARG A 138 -4.00 3.23 18.12
N PHE A 139 -3.82 3.62 16.86
CA PHE A 139 -2.59 4.26 16.38
C PHE A 139 -2.79 5.70 15.91
N GLY A 140 -4.03 6.20 15.82
CA GLY A 140 -4.33 7.58 15.41
C GLY A 140 -4.19 7.84 13.91
N VAL A 141 -4.04 6.80 13.09
CA VAL A 141 -3.88 6.91 11.64
C VAL A 141 -4.95 6.09 10.95
N GLN A 142 -5.68 6.70 10.02
CA GLN A 142 -6.70 6.04 9.22
C GLN A 142 -6.05 5.19 8.13
N PRO A 143 -6.30 3.88 8.07
CA PRO A 143 -5.88 3.07 6.95
C PRO A 143 -6.70 3.40 5.69
N LEU A 144 -6.01 3.55 4.58
CA LEU A 144 -6.58 3.85 3.26
C LEU A 144 -6.62 2.58 2.41
N GLU A 145 -7.69 2.40 1.65
CA GLU A 145 -7.83 1.24 0.79
C GLU A 145 -7.27 1.52 -0.60
N GLY A 146 -6.48 0.57 -1.12
CA GLY A 146 -6.00 0.54 -2.48
C GLY A 146 -6.53 -0.68 -3.23
N TYR A 147 -6.83 -0.49 -4.51
CA TYR A 147 -7.21 -1.55 -5.43
C TYR A 147 -6.16 -1.71 -6.52
N GLY A 148 -5.89 -2.95 -6.90
CA GLY A 148 -4.95 -3.26 -7.96
C GLY A 148 -4.97 -4.71 -8.39
N ALA A 149 -4.23 -4.99 -9.46
CA ALA A 149 -3.99 -6.32 -10.00
C ALA A 149 -2.58 -6.39 -10.58
N THR A 150 -2.00 -7.58 -10.68
CA THR A 150 -0.63 -7.74 -11.21
C THR A 150 -0.49 -7.12 -12.61
N GLU A 151 -1.50 -7.28 -13.45
CA GLU A 151 -1.58 -6.75 -14.81
C GLU A 151 -1.62 -5.21 -14.88
N LEU A 152 -1.92 -4.54 -13.76
CA LEU A 152 -2.00 -3.08 -13.64
C LEU A 152 -0.73 -2.44 -13.02
N SER A 153 0.27 -3.25 -12.68
CA SER A 153 1.63 -2.87 -12.22
C SER A 153 1.82 -2.25 -10.82
N PRO A 154 1.07 -2.53 -9.78
CA PRO A 154 -0.25 -3.12 -9.64
C PRO A 154 -1.36 -2.11 -9.33
N VAL A 155 -1.04 -0.86 -8.89
CA VAL A 155 -2.01 0.08 -8.29
C VAL A 155 -2.90 0.70 -9.35
N CYS A 156 -4.22 0.55 -9.18
CA CYS A 156 -5.22 1.14 -10.07
C CYS A 156 -5.97 2.31 -9.40
N ALA A 157 -6.30 2.16 -8.13
CA ALA A 157 -7.04 3.17 -7.38
C ALA A 157 -6.59 3.20 -5.92
N LEU A 158 -6.66 4.38 -5.31
CA LEU A 158 -6.39 4.62 -3.90
C LEU A 158 -7.48 5.50 -3.31
N SER A 159 -7.91 5.17 -2.09
CA SER A 159 -8.66 6.10 -1.27
C SER A 159 -7.71 7.21 -0.81
N LEU A 160 -8.19 8.45 -0.86
CA LEU A 160 -7.44 9.60 -0.34
C LEU A 160 -7.92 9.92 1.08
N PRO A 161 -7.02 10.41 1.96
CA PRO A 161 -7.46 10.91 3.26
C PRO A 161 -8.32 12.14 3.03
N ASN A 162 -9.55 12.14 3.58
CA ASN A 162 -10.51 13.26 3.65
C ASN A 162 -10.21 14.42 2.68
N VAL A 163 -10.33 14.17 1.38
CA VAL A 163 -10.59 15.25 0.46
C VAL A 163 -12.04 15.63 0.75
N GLU A 164 -12.27 16.68 1.53
CA GLU A 164 -13.53 17.37 1.49
C GLU A 164 -13.72 17.77 0.02
N ILE A 165 -14.59 17.04 -0.68
CA ILE A 165 -15.00 17.41 -2.02
C ILE A 165 -15.96 18.59 -1.80
N ASP A 166 -15.40 19.76 -1.51
CA ASP A 166 -16.11 20.99 -1.60
C ASP A 166 -16.59 21.13 -3.04
N ASN A 167 -17.94 21.03 -3.19
CA ASN A 167 -18.69 21.29 -4.42
C ASN A 167 -18.52 20.26 -5.57
N LEU A 168 -18.84 18.99 -5.35
CA LEU A 168 -19.60 18.28 -6.36
C LEU A 168 -21.06 18.77 -6.24
N GLU A 169 -21.36 19.90 -6.87
CA GLU A 169 -22.74 20.19 -7.24
C GLU A 169 -23.30 18.96 -7.94
N GLU A 170 -24.45 18.49 -7.46
CA GLU A 170 -25.24 17.45 -8.10
C GLU A 170 -25.60 17.86 -9.54
N THR A 171 -24.67 17.68 -10.46
CA THR A 171 -24.95 17.73 -11.88
C THR A 171 -25.32 16.34 -12.34
N GLY A 172 -26.57 15.99 -12.16
CA GLY A 172 -27.03 14.70 -12.66
C GLY A 172 -28.46 14.32 -12.46
N ASN A 173 -29.40 15.23 -12.44
CA ASN A 173 -30.74 14.91 -12.92
C ASN A 173 -30.65 14.69 -14.43
N ARG A 174 -30.44 13.46 -14.87
CA ARG A 174 -30.84 12.99 -16.18
C ARG A 174 -32.16 12.24 -16.03
N GLU A 175 -33.23 13.00 -15.82
CA GLU A 175 -34.52 12.66 -16.36
C GLU A 175 -34.50 13.11 -17.82
N ASP A 176 -35.10 12.31 -18.68
CA ASP A 176 -35.40 12.51 -20.10
C ASP A 176 -34.24 12.24 -21.11
N ARG A 177 -34.14 10.95 -21.56
CA ARG A 177 -34.52 10.55 -22.94
C ARG A 177 -34.45 9.04 -23.14
#